data_ba24263f09f776d1fc6ad269568e6b85
#
_entry.id   ba24263f09f776d1fc6ad269568e6b85
#
_cell.length_a   1.000
_cell.length_b   1.000
_cell.length_c   1.000
_cell.angle_alpha   90.00
_cell.angle_beta   90.00
_cell.angle_gamma   90.00
#
_symmetry.space_group_name_H-M   'P 1'
#
loop_
_entity.id
_entity.type
_entity.pdbx_description
1 polymer ?
#
loop_
_entity_poly.entity_id
_entity_poly.type
_entity_poly.pdbx_seq_one_letter_code
_entity_poly.pdbx_strand_id
1 'polypeptide(L)'
;MEKKIAEKLSKAAILEQMAEEAAELAQAALKLARILRGENPTPVTEDAAELALQEEYCVRVCTRVLDERLCLLSGTTWLENQKMERWMKRLEEKEEK
;
A
#
# COMPACT_ATOMS: atom_id res chain seq x y z
N MET A 1 0.07 1.12 21.34
CA MET A 1 1.37 0.79 20.75
C MET A 1 1.84 1.76 19.67
N GLU A 2 0.95 2.12 18.77
CA GLU A 2 1.22 3.10 17.70
C GLU A 2 1.75 4.44 18.24
N LYS A 3 1.11 4.96 19.29
CA LYS A 3 1.50 6.20 19.93
C LYS A 3 2.89 6.12 20.54
N LYS A 4 3.23 4.98 21.18
CA LYS A 4 4.54 4.76 21.78
C LYS A 4 5.64 4.74 20.72
N ILE A 5 5.38 4.11 19.58
CA ILE A 5 6.33 4.07 18.46
C ILE A 5 6.49 5.48 17.88
N ALA A 6 5.39 6.19 17.70
CA ALA A 6 5.40 7.55 17.17
C ALA A 6 6.21 8.52 18.05
N GLU A 7 6.19 8.31 19.36
CA GLU A 7 6.94 9.14 20.31
C GLU A 7 8.45 8.86 20.26
N LYS A 8 8.84 7.65 19.86
CA LYS A 8 10.25 7.21 19.83
C LYS A 8 10.96 7.51 18.51
N LEU A 9 10.21 7.75 17.45
CA LEU A 9 10.77 7.95 16.11
C LEU A 9 10.52 9.39 15.64
N SER A 10 11.47 9.91 14.85
CA SER A 10 11.27 11.19 14.17
C SER A 10 10.28 11.02 13.02
N LYS A 11 9.65 12.11 12.59
CA LYS A 11 8.77 12.09 11.42
C LYS A 11 9.51 11.57 10.19
N ALA A 12 10.76 11.99 10.01
CA ALA A 12 11.58 11.53 8.89
C ALA A 12 11.82 10.03 8.93
N ALA A 13 12.11 9.47 10.12
CA ALA A 13 12.33 8.02 10.27
C ALA A 13 11.07 7.22 9.93
N ILE A 14 9.90 7.70 10.35
CA ILE A 14 8.63 7.05 10.04
C ILE A 14 8.37 7.07 8.53
N LEU A 15 8.61 8.21 7.87
CA LEU A 15 8.42 8.36 6.43
C LEU A 15 9.40 7.48 5.63
N GLU A 16 10.65 7.38 6.07
CA GLU A 16 11.63 6.51 5.44
C GLU A 16 11.22 5.04 5.55
N GLN A 17 10.76 4.63 6.72
CA GLN A 17 10.26 3.26 6.93
C GLN A 17 9.05 2.97 6.05
N MET A 18 8.14 3.93 5.95
CA MET A 18 6.98 3.81 5.08
C MET A 18 7.39 3.64 3.61
N ALA A 19 8.38 4.41 3.16
CA ALA A 19 8.87 4.32 1.78
C ALA A 19 9.49 2.95 1.50
N GLU A 20 10.27 2.41 2.43
CA GLU A 20 10.86 1.07 2.30
C GLU A 20 9.79 -0.01 2.21
N GLU A 21 8.81 0.04 3.09
CA GLU A 21 7.71 -0.92 3.09
C GLU A 21 6.84 -0.80 1.83
N ALA A 22 6.62 0.42 1.35
CA ALA A 22 5.87 0.65 0.12
C ALA A 22 6.60 0.09 -1.11
N ALA A 23 7.93 0.21 -1.14
CA ALA A 23 8.76 -0.36 -2.21
C ALA A 23 8.68 -1.90 -2.22
N GLU A 24 8.73 -2.53 -1.04
CA GLU A 24 8.58 -3.97 -0.91
C GLU A 24 7.18 -4.43 -1.34
N LEU A 25 6.15 -3.68 -0.97
CA LEU A 25 4.78 -3.95 -1.41
C LEU A 25 4.67 -3.87 -2.93
N ALA A 26 5.26 -2.85 -3.54
CA ALA A 26 5.24 -2.69 -5.00
C ALA A 26 5.89 -3.89 -5.70
N GLN A 27 7.05 -4.34 -5.22
CA GLN A 27 7.73 -5.50 -5.78
C GLN A 27 6.90 -6.78 -5.64
N ALA A 28 6.33 -7.03 -4.46
CA ALA A 28 5.51 -8.21 -4.20
C ALA A 28 4.25 -8.22 -5.07
N ALA A 29 3.58 -7.08 -5.19
CA ALA A 29 2.37 -6.94 -6.00
C ALA A 29 2.64 -7.15 -7.49
N LEU A 30 3.72 -6.57 -8.01
CA LEU A 30 4.10 -6.72 -9.42
C LEU A 30 4.49 -8.16 -9.75
N LYS A 31 5.20 -8.82 -8.84
CA LYS A 31 5.58 -10.22 -9.00
C LYS A 31 4.34 -11.12 -9.07
N LEU A 32 3.41 -10.90 -8.15
CA LEU A 32 2.16 -11.66 -8.13
C LEU A 32 1.35 -11.42 -9.40
N ALA A 33 1.28 -10.17 -9.86
CA ALA A 33 0.56 -9.82 -11.10
C ALA A 33 1.13 -10.57 -12.31
N ARG A 34 2.47 -10.65 -12.42
CA ARG A 34 3.13 -11.40 -13.52
C ARG A 34 2.83 -12.89 -13.43
N ILE A 35 2.84 -13.46 -12.24
CA ILE A 35 2.48 -14.86 -12.02
C ILE A 35 1.04 -15.13 -12.49
N LEU A 36 0.11 -14.27 -12.10
CA LEU A 36 -1.31 -14.42 -12.45
C LEU A 36 -1.57 -14.25 -13.94
N ARG A 37 -0.75 -13.48 -14.65
CA ARG A 37 -0.85 -13.32 -16.11
C ARG A 37 -0.17 -14.45 -16.88
N GLY A 38 0.53 -15.34 -16.19
CA GLY A 38 1.28 -16.42 -16.84
C GLY A 38 2.60 -15.96 -17.46
N GLU A 39 3.04 -14.76 -17.19
CA GLU A 39 4.31 -14.22 -17.70
C GLU A 39 5.53 -14.76 -16.96
N ASN A 40 5.32 -15.25 -15.75
CA ASN A 40 6.35 -15.85 -14.93
C ASN A 40 6.08 -17.36 -14.85
N PRO A 41 7.07 -18.22 -15.14
CA PRO A 41 6.86 -19.67 -15.08
C PRO A 41 6.62 -20.22 -13.67
N THR A 42 6.84 -19.40 -12.64
CA THR A 42 6.56 -19.79 -11.26
C THR A 42 5.05 -19.97 -11.07
N PRO A 43 4.59 -21.11 -10.59
CA PRO A 43 3.16 -21.30 -10.34
C PRO A 43 2.65 -20.35 -9.26
N VAL A 44 1.37 -19.99 -9.34
CA VAL A 44 0.71 -19.20 -8.29
C VAL A 44 0.71 -20.05 -7.03
N THR A 45 1.33 -19.53 -5.98
CA THR A 45 1.36 -20.19 -4.67
C THR A 45 0.66 -19.32 -3.66
N GLU A 46 0.13 -19.96 -2.60
CA GLU A 46 -0.42 -19.22 -1.46
C GLU A 46 0.64 -18.31 -0.85
N ASP A 47 1.91 -18.73 -0.88
CA ASP A 47 3.03 -17.97 -0.34
C ASP A 47 3.23 -16.63 -1.04
N ALA A 48 3.07 -16.58 -2.37
CA ALA A 48 3.22 -15.33 -3.12
C ALA A 48 2.11 -14.34 -2.79
N ALA A 49 0.87 -14.82 -2.71
CA ALA A 49 -0.28 -14.00 -2.33
C ALA A 49 -0.17 -13.53 -0.88
N GLU A 50 0.23 -14.43 0.01
CA GLU A 50 0.41 -14.13 1.42
C GLU A 50 1.51 -13.10 1.65
N LEU A 51 2.63 -13.21 0.91
CA LEU A 51 3.71 -12.23 1.00
C LEU A 51 3.23 -10.83 0.59
N ALA A 52 2.48 -10.72 -0.49
CA ALA A 52 1.93 -9.44 -0.93
C ALA A 52 0.98 -8.85 0.13
N LEU A 53 0.17 -9.68 0.78
CA LEU A 53 -0.73 -9.27 1.83
C LEU A 53 0.03 -8.80 3.09
N GLN A 54 1.09 -9.51 3.46
CA GLN A 54 1.95 -9.12 4.59
C GLN A 54 2.61 -7.77 4.36
N GLU A 55 3.11 -7.51 3.15
CA GLU A 55 3.71 -6.22 2.82
C GLU A 55 2.70 -5.09 2.89
N GLU A 56 1.45 -5.34 2.48
CA GLU A 56 0.38 -4.35 2.60
C GLU A 56 0.09 -4.02 4.07
N TYR A 57 0.09 -5.01 4.96
CA TYR A 57 -0.06 -4.77 6.40
C TYR A 57 1.08 -3.94 6.97
N CYS A 58 2.30 -4.17 6.52
CA CYS A 58 3.45 -3.36 6.96
C CYS A 58 3.27 -1.89 6.59
N VAL A 59 2.79 -1.60 5.40
CA VAL A 59 2.48 -0.23 4.98
C VAL A 59 1.39 0.38 5.86
N ARG A 60 0.34 -0.38 6.17
CA ARG A 60 -0.74 0.11 7.06
C ARG A 60 -0.22 0.48 8.44
N VAL A 61 0.64 -0.34 9.01
CA VAL A 61 1.23 -0.06 10.33
C VAL A 61 1.99 1.27 10.29
N CYS A 62 2.82 1.46 9.26
CA CYS A 62 3.54 2.71 9.08
C CYS A 62 2.59 3.91 8.94
N THR A 63 1.49 3.75 8.21
CA THR A 63 0.48 4.79 8.04
C THR A 63 -0.15 5.16 9.38
N ARG A 64 -0.49 4.19 10.22
CA ARG A 64 -1.06 4.43 11.54
C ARG A 64 -0.09 5.16 12.47
N VAL A 65 1.18 4.77 12.46
CA VAL A 65 2.21 5.42 13.27
C VAL A 65 2.41 6.86 12.82
N LEU A 66 2.45 7.08 11.51
CA LEU A 66 2.58 8.43 10.94
C LEU A 66 1.39 9.31 11.31
N ASP A 67 0.17 8.75 11.29
CA ASP A 67 -1.04 9.46 11.66
C ASP A 67 -0.98 9.95 13.11
N GLU A 68 -0.55 9.11 14.03
CA GLU A 68 -0.38 9.51 15.43
C GLU A 68 0.58 10.70 15.56
N ARG A 69 1.56 10.79 14.68
CA ARG A 69 2.57 11.84 14.69
C ARG A 69 2.10 13.13 14.01
N LEU A 70 1.31 13.01 12.94
CA LEU A 70 0.92 14.13 12.08
C LEU A 70 -0.59 14.42 12.09
N CYS A 71 -1.40 13.58 12.74
CA CYS A 71 -2.87 13.70 12.80
C CYS A 71 -3.52 13.82 11.41
N LEU A 72 -3.09 12.96 10.47
CA LEU A 72 -3.50 13.05 9.06
C LEU A 72 -4.70 12.20 8.66
N LEU A 73 -5.11 11.21 9.48
CA LEU A 73 -6.19 10.29 9.08
C LEU A 73 -7.59 10.90 9.12
N SER A 74 -7.79 11.97 9.89
CA SER A 74 -9.09 12.64 9.90
C SER A 74 -9.35 13.28 8.53
N GLY A 75 -10.37 12.81 7.82
CA GLY A 75 -10.74 13.32 6.50
C GLY A 75 -10.15 12.57 5.32
N THR A 76 -9.34 11.52 5.54
CA THR A 76 -8.75 10.74 4.43
C THR A 76 -9.79 9.95 3.64
N THR A 77 -10.94 9.60 4.23
CA THR A 77 -12.02 8.89 3.53
C THR A 77 -12.46 9.65 2.29
N TRP A 78 -12.56 10.96 2.38
CA TRP A 78 -12.92 11.80 1.23
C TRP A 78 -11.86 11.70 0.11
N LEU A 79 -10.58 11.74 0.48
CA LEU A 79 -9.49 11.58 -0.48
C LEU A 79 -9.48 10.20 -1.13
N GLU A 80 -9.75 9.17 -0.34
CA GLU A 80 -9.85 7.79 -0.83
C GLU A 80 -10.98 7.67 -1.86
N ASN A 81 -12.15 8.24 -1.57
CA ASN A 81 -13.28 8.24 -2.48
C ASN A 81 -12.97 8.99 -3.77
N GLN A 82 -12.32 10.14 -3.69
CA GLN A 82 -11.89 10.88 -4.88
C GLN A 82 -10.94 10.07 -5.75
N LYS A 83 -10.03 9.34 -5.12
CA LYS A 83 -9.08 8.49 -5.84
C LYS A 83 -9.80 7.38 -6.59
N MET A 84 -10.77 6.74 -5.95
CA MET A 84 -11.58 5.69 -6.58
C MET A 84 -12.41 6.22 -7.73
N GLU A 85 -13.02 7.40 -7.58
CA GLU A 85 -13.80 8.03 -8.64
C GLU A 85 -12.95 8.34 -9.87
N ARG A 86 -11.73 8.88 -9.67
CA ARG A 86 -10.80 9.14 -10.78
C ARG A 86 -10.36 7.87 -11.47
N TRP A 87 -10.14 6.82 -10.71
CA TRP A 87 -9.77 5.53 -11.26
C TRP A 87 -10.90 4.96 -12.10
N MET A 88 -12.13 4.96 -11.56
CA MET A 88 -13.31 4.49 -12.27
C MET A 88 -13.53 5.23 -13.58
N LYS A 89 -13.39 6.56 -13.54
CA LYS A 89 -13.50 7.39 -14.74
C LYS A 89 -12.50 6.99 -15.81
N ARG A 90 -11.26 6.73 -15.44
CA ARG A 90 -10.23 6.28 -16.39
C ARG A 90 -10.56 4.93 -17.01
N LEU A 91 -11.13 4.02 -16.23
CA LEU A 91 -11.54 2.71 -16.71
C LEU A 91 -12.71 2.83 -17.70
N GLU A 92 -13.69 3.68 -17.42
CA GLU A 92 -14.82 3.95 -18.30
C GLU A 92 -14.36 4.57 -19.63
N GLU A 93 -13.46 5.55 -19.59
CA GLU A 93 -12.88 6.18 -20.77
C GLU A 93 -12.15 5.15 -21.64
N LYS A 94 -11.47 4.21 -21.02
CA LYS A 94 -10.74 3.15 -21.71
C LYS A 94 -11.68 2.16 -22.40
N GLU A 95 -12.82 1.86 -21.77
CA GLU A 95 -13.86 0.98 -22.34
C GLU A 95 -14.52 1.60 -23.57
N GLU A 96 -14.68 2.92 -23.61
CA GLU A 96 -15.29 3.63 -24.73
C GLU A 96 -14.42 3.67 -25.99
N LYS A 97 -13.16 3.34 -25.86
CA LYS A 97 -12.22 3.28 -26.98
C LYS A 97 -12.06 1.87 -27.51
#